data_a2c2e687ac4bde4642276d9b107510c5
#
_entry.id   a2c2e687ac4bde4642276d9b107510c5
#
_cell.length_a   1.000
_cell.length_b   1.000
_cell.length_c   1.000
_cell.angle_alpha   90.00
_cell.angle_beta   90.00
_cell.angle_gamma   90.00
#
_symmetry.space_group_name_H-M   'P 1'
#
loop_
_entity.id
_entity.type
_entity.pdbx_description
1 polymer ?
#
loop_
_entity_poly.entity_id
_entity_poly.type
_entity_poly.pdbx_seq_one_letter_code
_entity_poly.pdbx_strand_id
1 'polypeptide(L)'
;MSGLGIRRLQHLVLWVADVERSERFYRDVLGFEVAHRFPQAAFMRIPGSGDDHNLGLFEQPGLREPDEHAARMYHAAWEVGALSDLARARHVLIDAGALVGQSDHGVSLSLYAKDPDGLEFELFWTVPDGKPVRTRPLDLEAELARRGVTV
;
A
#
# COMPACT_ATOMS: atom_id res chain seq x y z
N MET A 1 28.24 -4.93 -18.96
CA MET A 1 27.78 -3.51 -18.86
C MET A 1 27.46 -3.23 -17.42
N SER A 2 28.09 -2.23 -16.82
CA SER A 2 27.72 -1.79 -15.47
C SER A 2 26.35 -1.14 -15.51
N GLY A 3 25.42 -1.56 -14.65
CA GLY A 3 24.11 -0.92 -14.51
C GLY A 3 24.24 0.55 -14.09
N LEU A 4 23.14 1.31 -14.19
CA LEU A 4 23.08 2.73 -13.83
C LEU A 4 23.25 3.03 -12.33
N GLY A 5 23.48 2.00 -11.48
CA GLY A 5 23.64 2.14 -10.04
C GLY A 5 22.34 2.43 -9.29
N ILE A 6 21.18 2.12 -9.86
CA ILE A 6 19.89 2.25 -9.18
C ILE A 6 19.91 1.37 -7.91
N ARG A 7 19.57 1.98 -6.78
CA ARG A 7 19.61 1.31 -5.47
C ARG A 7 18.24 0.84 -4.98
N ARG A 8 17.19 1.65 -5.20
CA ARG A 8 15.82 1.36 -4.74
C ARG A 8 14.80 2.31 -5.38
N LEU A 9 13.54 1.95 -5.30
CA LEU A 9 12.45 2.91 -5.42
C LEU A 9 12.39 3.72 -4.12
N GLN A 10 12.53 5.03 -4.20
CA GLN A 10 12.58 5.90 -3.02
C GLN A 10 11.21 6.52 -2.72
N HIS A 11 10.51 7.02 -3.74
CA HIS A 11 9.15 7.56 -3.61
C HIS A 11 8.28 7.24 -4.82
N LEU A 12 6.99 7.33 -4.60
CA LEU A 12 5.94 7.25 -5.60
C LEU A 12 5.20 8.59 -5.63
N VAL A 13 4.75 9.03 -6.80
CA VAL A 13 3.94 10.25 -6.93
C VAL A 13 2.63 9.91 -7.63
N LEU A 14 1.53 10.37 -7.06
CA LEU A 14 0.18 10.12 -7.56
C LEU A 14 -0.52 11.43 -7.91
N TRP A 15 -1.24 11.43 -9.02
CA TRP A 15 -2.30 12.39 -9.23
C TRP A 15 -3.53 11.98 -8.44
N VAL A 16 -4.13 12.93 -7.70
CA VAL A 16 -5.34 12.71 -6.89
C VAL A 16 -6.37 13.78 -7.20
N ALA A 17 -7.64 13.43 -7.14
CA ALA A 17 -8.70 14.40 -7.45
C ALA A 17 -8.87 15.46 -6.35
N ASP A 18 -8.55 15.12 -5.10
CA ASP A 18 -8.64 16.00 -3.93
C ASP A 18 -7.50 15.62 -2.97
N VAL A 19 -6.53 16.51 -2.84
CA VAL A 19 -5.33 16.25 -2.06
C VAL A 19 -5.62 16.12 -0.56
N GLU A 20 -6.61 16.84 -0.02
CA GLU A 20 -6.95 16.75 1.40
C GLU A 20 -7.63 15.42 1.74
N ARG A 21 -8.52 14.94 0.86
CA ARG A 21 -9.16 13.63 1.00
C ARG A 21 -8.13 12.51 0.95
N SER A 22 -7.22 12.55 0.00
CA SER A 22 -6.19 11.52 -0.16
C SER A 22 -5.17 11.58 0.96
N GLU A 23 -4.73 12.77 1.40
CA GLU A 23 -3.87 12.94 2.57
C GLU A 23 -4.49 12.29 3.82
N ARG A 24 -5.79 12.59 4.11
CA ARG A 24 -6.49 11.96 5.23
C ARG A 24 -6.50 10.44 5.12
N PHE A 25 -6.77 9.90 3.95
CA PHE A 25 -6.77 8.45 3.74
C PHE A 25 -5.40 7.83 4.03
N TYR A 26 -4.34 8.34 3.43
CA TYR A 26 -2.99 7.80 3.63
C TYR A 26 -2.49 7.98 5.07
N ARG A 27 -2.89 9.06 5.74
CA ARG A 27 -2.56 9.29 7.14
C ARG A 27 -3.38 8.39 8.08
N ASP A 28 -4.70 8.41 7.97
CA ASP A 28 -5.60 7.82 8.95
C ASP A 28 -5.80 6.30 8.74
N VAL A 29 -5.69 5.83 7.49
CA VAL A 29 -5.85 4.41 7.13
C VAL A 29 -4.50 3.68 7.06
N LEU A 30 -3.49 4.29 6.44
CA LEU A 30 -2.18 3.66 6.23
C LEU A 30 -1.09 4.12 7.19
N GLY A 31 -1.36 5.13 8.02
CA GLY A 31 -0.42 5.59 9.04
C GLY A 31 0.76 6.39 8.51
N PHE A 32 0.67 6.95 7.30
CA PHE A 32 1.68 7.87 6.80
C PHE A 32 1.69 9.18 7.59
N GLU A 33 2.85 9.80 7.71
CA GLU A 33 3.01 11.14 8.28
C GLU A 33 3.10 12.18 7.18
N VAL A 34 2.50 13.36 7.39
CA VAL A 34 2.69 14.50 6.49
C VAL A 34 4.07 15.10 6.72
N ALA A 35 4.95 15.01 5.71
CA ALA A 35 6.28 15.61 5.75
C ALA A 35 6.22 17.09 5.30
N HIS A 36 5.54 17.36 4.19
CA HIS A 36 5.37 18.72 3.64
C HIS A 36 3.97 18.89 3.07
N ARG A 37 3.39 20.08 3.23
CA ARG A 37 2.06 20.42 2.72
C ARG A 37 2.10 21.72 1.93
N PHE A 38 1.49 21.70 0.74
CA PHE A 38 1.31 22.82 -0.16
C PHE A 38 -0.18 22.91 -0.55
N PRO A 39 -0.64 24.03 -1.14
CA PRO A 39 -2.07 24.21 -1.47
C PRO A 39 -2.68 23.07 -2.33
N GLN A 40 -1.90 22.48 -3.24
CA GLN A 40 -2.36 21.45 -4.18
C GLN A 40 -1.45 20.20 -4.15
N ALA A 41 -0.64 20.04 -3.10
CA ALA A 41 0.22 18.90 -2.97
C ALA A 41 0.49 18.54 -1.50
N ALA A 42 0.66 17.24 -1.23
CA ALA A 42 1.15 16.76 0.04
C ALA A 42 2.27 15.74 -0.19
N PHE A 43 3.32 15.83 0.60
CA PHE A 43 4.39 14.84 0.64
C PHE A 43 4.30 14.09 1.95
N MET A 44 4.21 12.77 1.86
CA MET A 44 3.96 11.92 3.00
C MET A 44 5.11 10.92 3.18
N ARG A 45 5.37 10.55 4.42
CA ARG A 45 6.46 9.69 4.82
C ARG A 45 5.95 8.47 5.57
N ILE A 46 6.56 7.33 5.32
CA ILE A 46 6.42 6.14 6.16
C ILE A 46 7.18 6.39 7.47
N PRO A 47 6.54 6.29 8.65
CA PRO A 47 7.20 6.47 9.93
C PRO A 47 8.44 5.60 10.07
N GLY A 48 9.56 6.19 10.45
CA GLY A 48 10.81 5.48 10.65
C GLY A 48 11.58 5.08 9.38
N SER A 49 11.12 5.44 8.18
CA SER A 49 11.81 5.14 6.92
C SER A 49 13.19 5.81 6.78
N GLY A 50 13.39 6.94 7.46
CA GLY A 50 14.58 7.77 7.31
C GLY A 50 14.59 8.61 6.02
N ASP A 51 13.57 8.50 5.19
CA ASP A 51 13.41 9.29 3.97
C ASP A 51 12.72 10.64 4.27
N ASP A 52 12.94 11.63 3.42
CA ASP A 52 12.19 12.88 3.47
C ASP A 52 10.71 12.62 3.21
N HIS A 53 10.40 11.89 2.15
CA HIS A 53 9.06 11.41 1.81
C HIS A 53 9.13 10.11 1.01
N ASN A 54 8.04 9.34 1.03
CA ASN A 54 7.87 8.10 0.27
C ASN A 54 6.70 8.19 -0.71
N LEU A 55 5.79 9.15 -0.50
CA LEU A 55 4.61 9.36 -1.31
C LEU A 55 4.39 10.84 -1.56
N GLY A 56 4.22 11.23 -2.82
CA GLY A 56 3.76 12.55 -3.23
C GLY A 56 2.34 12.48 -3.74
N LEU A 57 1.48 13.38 -3.29
CA LEU A 57 0.11 13.54 -3.76
C LEU A 57 0.00 14.91 -4.43
N PHE A 58 -0.43 14.92 -5.68
CA PHE A 58 -0.62 16.16 -6.44
C PHE A 58 -2.07 16.25 -6.92
N GLU A 59 -2.74 17.34 -6.58
CA GLU A 59 -4.12 17.56 -6.98
C GLU A 59 -4.24 17.83 -8.47
N GLN A 60 -5.12 17.10 -9.11
CA GLN A 60 -5.48 17.25 -10.51
C GLN A 60 -7.01 17.31 -10.63
N PRO A 61 -7.62 18.50 -10.68
CA PRO A 61 -9.06 18.62 -10.85
C PRO A 61 -9.55 17.94 -12.12
N GLY A 62 -10.67 17.23 -12.03
CA GLY A 62 -11.26 16.52 -13.18
C GLY A 62 -10.55 15.22 -13.55
N LEU A 63 -9.76 14.66 -12.64
CA LEU A 63 -9.16 13.35 -12.80
C LEU A 63 -10.23 12.31 -13.15
N ARG A 64 -9.94 11.44 -14.11
CA ARG A 64 -10.81 10.33 -14.54
C ARG A 64 -10.05 9.02 -14.38
N GLU A 65 -10.79 7.96 -14.22
CA GLU A 65 -10.20 6.63 -14.30
C GLU A 65 -9.52 6.44 -15.67
N PRO A 66 -8.34 5.83 -15.71
CA PRO A 66 -7.65 5.56 -16.96
C PRO A 66 -8.47 4.56 -17.79
N ASP A 67 -8.38 4.68 -19.12
CA ASP A 67 -8.91 3.69 -20.06
C ASP A 67 -8.36 2.30 -19.69
N GLU A 68 -9.23 1.28 -19.71
CA GLU A 68 -8.85 -0.09 -19.30
C GLU A 68 -7.71 -0.70 -20.14
N HIS A 69 -7.51 -0.20 -21.37
CA HIS A 69 -6.43 -0.63 -22.27
C HIS A 69 -5.21 0.29 -22.23
N ALA A 70 -5.25 1.38 -21.45
CA ALA A 70 -4.09 2.26 -21.30
C ALA A 70 -3.00 1.58 -20.45
N ALA A 71 -1.74 1.77 -20.83
CA ALA A 71 -0.62 1.40 -19.98
C ALA A 71 -0.68 2.20 -18.68
N ARG A 72 -0.73 1.48 -17.55
CA ARG A 72 -0.85 2.08 -16.22
C ARG A 72 -0.12 1.24 -15.19
N MET A 73 0.19 1.82 -14.05
CA MET A 73 0.62 1.06 -12.89
C MET A 73 -0.55 0.19 -12.41
N TYR A 74 -0.29 -1.10 -12.17
CA TYR A 74 -1.31 -1.99 -11.63
C TYR A 74 -1.55 -1.67 -10.14
N HIS A 75 -0.52 -1.81 -9.31
CA HIS A 75 -0.55 -1.39 -7.91
C HIS A 75 0.83 -1.00 -7.39
N ALA A 76 0.87 -0.28 -6.27
CA ALA A 76 2.06 -0.11 -5.43
C ALA A 76 1.95 -1.08 -4.25
N ALA A 77 3.08 -1.65 -3.80
CA ALA A 77 3.11 -2.58 -2.68
C ALA A 77 3.96 -2.03 -1.54
N TRP A 78 3.41 -2.06 -0.31
CA TRP A 78 4.12 -1.70 0.92
C TRP A 78 4.19 -2.89 1.86
N GLU A 79 5.37 -3.14 2.38
CA GLU A 79 5.61 -4.22 3.33
C GLU A 79 5.28 -3.76 4.75
N VAL A 80 4.55 -4.61 5.49
CA VAL A 80 4.34 -4.43 6.93
C VAL A 80 5.33 -5.27 7.73
N GLY A 81 5.70 -4.81 8.93
CA GLY A 81 6.76 -5.42 9.72
C GLY A 81 6.42 -6.77 10.35
N ALA A 82 5.14 -7.03 10.62
CA ALA A 82 4.69 -8.25 11.29
C ALA A 82 3.35 -8.74 10.75
N LEU A 83 3.07 -10.04 10.93
CA LEU A 83 1.77 -10.62 10.57
C LEU A 83 0.62 -9.99 11.37
N SER A 84 0.85 -9.60 12.62
CA SER A 84 -0.13 -8.85 13.43
C SER A 84 -0.44 -7.47 12.83
N ASP A 85 0.55 -6.83 12.16
CA ASP A 85 0.32 -5.56 11.46
C ASP A 85 -0.58 -5.76 10.24
N LEU A 86 -0.35 -6.85 9.48
CA LEU A 86 -1.20 -7.22 8.35
C LEU A 86 -2.64 -7.47 8.81
N ALA A 87 -2.83 -8.16 9.93
CA ALA A 87 -4.14 -8.44 10.49
C ALA A 87 -4.86 -7.16 10.95
N ARG A 88 -4.15 -6.24 11.62
CA ARG A 88 -4.70 -4.92 11.97
C ARG A 88 -5.05 -4.11 10.72
N ALA A 89 -4.17 -4.10 9.73
CA ALA A 89 -4.42 -3.42 8.46
C ALA A 89 -5.69 -3.95 7.77
N ARG A 90 -5.93 -5.27 7.81
CA ARG A 90 -7.15 -5.85 7.24
C ARG A 90 -8.41 -5.28 7.89
N HIS A 91 -8.46 -5.17 9.22
CA HIS A 91 -9.60 -4.57 9.91
C HIS A 91 -9.80 -3.10 9.51
N VAL A 92 -8.73 -2.30 9.53
CA VAL A 92 -8.79 -0.88 9.14
C VAL A 92 -9.26 -0.71 7.70
N LEU A 93 -8.77 -1.54 6.77
CA LEU A 93 -9.19 -1.49 5.37
C LEU A 93 -10.63 -1.91 5.15
N ILE A 94 -11.14 -2.87 5.93
CA ILE A 94 -12.56 -3.26 5.92
C ILE A 94 -13.42 -2.10 6.43
N ASP A 95 -13.06 -1.51 7.57
CA ASP A 95 -13.80 -0.40 8.18
C ASP A 95 -13.82 0.84 7.28
N ALA A 96 -12.74 1.08 6.55
CA ALA A 96 -12.65 2.15 5.55
C ALA A 96 -13.38 1.82 4.23
N GLY A 97 -13.88 0.59 4.05
CA GLY A 97 -14.48 0.14 2.78
C GLY A 97 -13.49 0.05 1.62
N ALA A 98 -12.19 -0.02 1.93
CA ALA A 98 -11.10 0.03 0.95
C ALA A 98 -10.63 -1.36 0.49
N LEU A 99 -10.78 -2.42 1.32
CA LEU A 99 -10.30 -3.77 1.01
C LEU A 99 -11.05 -4.34 -0.22
N VAL A 100 -10.29 -4.82 -1.21
CA VAL A 100 -10.85 -5.43 -2.44
C VAL A 100 -10.43 -6.88 -2.64
N GLY A 101 -9.40 -7.36 -1.94
CA GLY A 101 -8.95 -8.74 -2.06
C GLY A 101 -7.86 -9.12 -1.08
N GLN A 102 -7.57 -10.41 -1.01
CA GLN A 102 -6.45 -10.95 -0.22
C GLN A 102 -5.93 -12.24 -0.84
N SER A 103 -4.62 -12.47 -0.78
CA SER A 103 -3.96 -13.60 -1.41
C SER A 103 -2.78 -14.14 -0.59
N ASP A 104 -2.57 -15.44 -0.71
CA ASP A 104 -1.37 -16.12 -0.26
C ASP A 104 -0.51 -16.51 -1.47
N HIS A 105 0.72 -15.96 -1.53
CA HIS A 105 1.71 -16.23 -2.57
C HIS A 105 2.81 -17.19 -2.09
N GLY A 106 2.70 -17.69 -0.86
CA GLY A 106 3.67 -18.54 -0.21
C GLY A 106 4.90 -17.79 0.30
N VAL A 107 5.42 -16.82 -0.45
CA VAL A 107 6.50 -15.92 -0.03
C VAL A 107 5.98 -14.67 0.68
N SER A 108 4.72 -14.32 0.46
CA SER A 108 4.03 -13.20 1.10
C SER A 108 2.56 -13.50 1.29
N LEU A 109 1.99 -12.88 2.31
CA LEU A 109 0.54 -12.80 2.54
C LEU A 109 0.13 -11.36 2.27
N SER A 110 -0.88 -11.17 1.43
CA SER A 110 -1.17 -9.88 0.80
C SER A 110 -2.63 -9.48 0.96
N LEU A 111 -2.85 -8.18 1.19
CA LEU A 111 -4.14 -7.51 1.16
C LEU A 111 -4.12 -6.51 0.01
N TYR A 112 -5.16 -6.48 -0.80
CA TYR A 112 -5.34 -5.52 -1.89
C TYR A 112 -6.44 -4.55 -1.51
N ALA A 113 -6.20 -3.27 -1.75
CA ALA A 113 -7.13 -2.21 -1.41
C ALA A 113 -7.09 -1.10 -2.44
N LYS A 114 -8.10 -0.22 -2.42
CA LYS A 114 -8.16 0.96 -3.27
C LYS A 114 -8.15 2.22 -2.42
N ASP A 115 -7.43 3.21 -2.89
CA ASP A 115 -7.46 4.55 -2.35
C ASP A 115 -8.75 5.30 -2.78
N PRO A 116 -9.00 6.53 -2.29
CA PRO A 116 -10.19 7.30 -2.65
C PRO A 116 -10.36 7.62 -4.15
N ASP A 117 -9.29 7.56 -4.94
CA ASP A 117 -9.30 7.76 -6.39
C ASP A 117 -9.37 6.44 -7.18
N GLY A 118 -9.51 5.30 -6.48
CA GLY A 118 -9.60 3.98 -7.08
C GLY A 118 -8.26 3.37 -7.47
N LEU A 119 -7.13 3.99 -7.09
CA LEU A 119 -5.80 3.45 -7.32
C LEU A 119 -5.57 2.25 -6.39
N GLU A 120 -5.21 1.12 -6.98
CA GLU A 120 -4.98 -0.10 -6.21
C GLU A 120 -3.60 -0.08 -5.55
N PHE A 121 -3.55 -0.57 -4.32
CA PHE A 121 -2.31 -0.82 -3.59
C PHE A 121 -2.38 -2.18 -2.86
N GLU A 122 -1.21 -2.67 -2.53
CA GLU A 122 -1.02 -3.91 -1.79
C GLU A 122 -0.34 -3.61 -0.45
N LEU A 123 -0.85 -4.19 0.64
CA LEU A 123 -0.11 -4.34 1.89
C LEU A 123 0.26 -5.81 2.04
N PHE A 124 1.54 -6.09 2.26
CA PHE A 124 1.97 -7.48 2.38
C PHE A 124 2.93 -7.69 3.54
N TRP A 125 2.93 -8.91 4.05
CA TRP A 125 3.92 -9.41 4.99
C TRP A 125 4.73 -10.50 4.34
N THR A 126 6.06 -10.38 4.38
CA THR A 126 6.98 -11.39 3.87
C THR A 126 6.99 -12.60 4.81
N VAL A 127 6.69 -13.77 4.26
CA VAL A 127 6.71 -15.04 5.01
C VAL A 127 8.15 -15.49 5.22
N PRO A 128 8.66 -15.55 6.46
CA PRO A 128 9.98 -16.11 6.73
C PRO A 128 10.10 -17.54 6.19
N ASP A 129 11.15 -17.81 5.41
CA ASP A 129 11.39 -19.11 4.75
C ASP A 129 10.28 -19.56 3.79
N GLY A 130 9.43 -18.61 3.37
CA GLY A 130 8.37 -18.84 2.40
C GLY A 130 8.90 -19.32 1.06
N LYS A 131 8.12 -20.17 0.39
CA LYS A 131 8.44 -20.61 -0.97
C LYS A 131 7.34 -20.18 -1.91
N PRO A 132 7.67 -19.80 -3.15
CA PRO A 132 6.68 -19.43 -4.14
C PRO A 132 5.69 -20.57 -4.36
N VAL A 133 4.41 -20.23 -4.37
CA VAL A 133 3.33 -21.16 -4.70
C VAL A 133 2.43 -20.49 -5.74
N ARG A 134 1.56 -21.26 -6.39
CA ARG A 134 0.48 -20.65 -7.15
C ARG A 134 -0.39 -19.84 -6.19
N THR A 135 -0.68 -18.60 -6.55
CA THR A 135 -1.57 -17.71 -5.78
C THR A 135 -2.87 -18.42 -5.41
N ARG A 136 -3.24 -18.33 -4.15
CA ARG A 136 -4.43 -18.93 -3.58
C ARG A 136 -5.13 -17.95 -2.63
N PRO A 137 -6.42 -18.16 -2.30
CA PRO A 137 -7.11 -17.36 -1.31
C PRO A 137 -6.38 -17.40 0.03
N LEU A 138 -6.25 -16.24 0.70
CA LEU A 138 -5.68 -16.14 2.04
C LEU A 138 -6.76 -16.38 3.09
N ASP A 139 -6.52 -17.35 3.97
CA ASP A 139 -7.20 -17.49 5.26
C ASP A 139 -6.29 -16.92 6.35
N LEU A 140 -6.45 -15.60 6.62
CA LEU A 140 -5.57 -14.89 7.53
C LEU A 140 -5.73 -15.38 8.97
N GLU A 141 -6.94 -15.75 9.40
CA GLU A 141 -7.23 -16.29 10.73
C GLU A 141 -6.50 -17.61 10.94
N ALA A 142 -6.55 -18.51 9.97
CA ALA A 142 -5.80 -19.77 10.02
C ALA A 142 -4.30 -19.55 10.06
N GLU A 143 -3.77 -18.57 9.33
CA GLU A 143 -2.34 -18.22 9.36
C GLU A 143 -1.91 -17.63 10.70
N LEU A 144 -2.71 -16.75 11.31
CA LEU A 144 -2.49 -16.22 12.65
C LEU A 144 -2.45 -17.36 13.69
N ALA A 145 -3.46 -18.24 13.67
CA ALA A 145 -3.54 -19.37 14.58
C ALA A 145 -2.34 -20.33 14.43
N ARG A 146 -1.98 -20.66 13.18
CA ARG A 146 -0.85 -21.54 12.87
C ARG A 146 0.49 -21.00 13.37
N ARG A 147 0.64 -19.68 13.42
CA ARG A 147 1.87 -18.99 13.84
C ARG A 147 1.82 -18.51 15.30
N GLY A 148 0.70 -18.74 16.01
CA GLY A 148 0.54 -18.30 17.40
C GLY A 148 0.54 -16.78 17.57
N VAL A 149 0.05 -16.05 16.57
CA VAL A 149 -0.03 -14.58 16.58
C VAL A 149 -1.41 -14.15 17.06
N THR A 150 -1.44 -13.28 18.07
CA THR A 150 -2.66 -12.63 18.58
C THR A 150 -2.69 -11.16 18.10
N VAL A 151 -3.87 -10.67 17.77
CA VAL A 151 -4.11 -9.29 17.29
C VAL A 151 -4.96 -8.53 18.30
#